data_ebcdd178714e4a3dc97279faa53a0022
#
_entry.id   ebcdd178714e4a3dc97279faa53a0022
#
_cell.length_a   1.000
_cell.length_b   1.000
_cell.length_c   1.000
_cell.angle_alpha   90.00
_cell.angle_beta   90.00
_cell.angle_gamma   90.00
#
_symmetry.space_group_name_H-M   'P 1'
#
loop_
_entity.id
_entity.type
_entity.pdbx_description
1 polymer ?
#
loop_
_entity_poly.entity_id
_entity_poly.type
_entity_poly.pdbx_seq_one_letter_code
_entity_poly.pdbx_strand_id
1 'polypeptide(L)'
;MASFSKSAAPFALLFLIPGLLVYVKQNLNRAPKDLTLIKRKSAEPYVNTTPNYSQNKLKDIPSFNQVKIPEPINEWSLSLLKEIEWKRFEMLCAEYFRCLGKRVETINNGADGGIDARIFSDKTDLLEYAIQCKSWSNLVSIKPLRELYGVMSHEAAAKGIFMTTSDFTNEAKQFAADHNNKLFLINGEKFVSMILKLPKLTQKKLLAYATEGDYKTPSCPSCGIKLLRRASKDRSFWGCSNFPKCRTTMHI
;
A
#
# COMPACT_ATOMS: atom_id res chain seq x y z
N MET A 1 -8.05 50.29 31.89
CA MET A 1 -9.05 49.69 30.95
C MET A 1 -8.38 48.56 30.23
N ALA A 2 -8.75 47.33 30.60
CA ALA A 2 -8.11 46.11 30.14
C ALA A 2 -8.87 45.60 28.91
N SER A 3 -8.16 45.41 27.79
CA SER A 3 -8.72 44.70 26.62
C SER A 3 -8.25 43.25 26.62
N PHE A 4 -9.20 42.36 26.85
CA PHE A 4 -9.02 40.92 26.73
C PHE A 4 -8.88 40.53 25.26
N SER A 5 -7.70 40.03 24.89
CA SER A 5 -7.49 39.29 23.65
C SER A 5 -7.87 37.82 23.89
N LYS A 6 -8.99 37.39 23.33
CA LYS A 6 -9.37 36.00 23.26
C LYS A 6 -8.54 35.32 22.16
N SER A 7 -7.57 34.50 22.57
CA SER A 7 -6.95 33.53 21.67
C SER A 7 -7.92 32.38 21.40
N ALA A 8 -8.58 32.42 20.25
CA ALA A 8 -9.32 31.26 19.73
C ALA A 8 -8.32 30.28 19.13
N ALA A 9 -8.15 29.11 19.74
CA ALA A 9 -7.45 27.98 19.14
C ALA A 9 -8.18 27.58 17.84
N PRO A 10 -7.47 27.40 16.72
CA PRO A 10 -8.11 26.88 15.53
C PRO A 10 -8.40 25.39 15.73
N PHE A 11 -9.68 25.05 15.86
CA PHE A 11 -10.16 23.69 15.71
C PHE A 11 -9.63 23.13 14.38
N ALA A 12 -8.91 22.01 14.48
CA ALA A 12 -8.40 21.26 13.33
C ALA A 12 -9.56 20.94 12.39
N LEU A 13 -9.60 21.66 11.27
CA LEU A 13 -10.51 21.34 10.18
C LEU A 13 -10.15 19.93 9.66
N LEU A 14 -11.05 18.99 9.94
CA LEU A 14 -11.09 17.68 9.32
C LEU A 14 -11.45 17.89 7.84
N PHE A 15 -10.48 18.26 7.00
CA PHE A 15 -10.67 18.30 5.56
C PHE A 15 -10.71 16.86 5.02
N LEU A 16 -11.89 16.29 5.10
CA LEU A 16 -12.36 15.27 4.18
C LEU A 16 -12.22 15.89 2.79
N ILE A 17 -11.58 15.18 1.87
CA ILE A 17 -11.54 15.58 0.45
C ILE A 17 -13.01 15.70 -0.01
N PRO A 18 -13.59 16.90 -0.15
CA PRO A 18 -15.06 17.01 -0.27
C PRO A 18 -15.60 16.32 -1.53
N GLY A 19 -14.84 16.32 -2.60
CA GLY A 19 -15.21 15.66 -3.85
C GLY A 19 -15.14 14.13 -3.78
N LEU A 20 -14.27 13.55 -2.95
CA LEU A 20 -14.08 12.10 -2.85
C LEU A 20 -15.21 11.45 -2.04
N LEU A 21 -15.73 12.11 -1.01
CA LEU A 21 -16.85 11.61 -0.20
C LEU A 21 -18.19 11.71 -0.91
N VAL A 22 -18.43 12.78 -1.68
CA VAL A 22 -19.64 12.90 -2.49
C VAL A 22 -19.65 11.82 -3.58
N TYR A 23 -18.51 11.54 -4.20
CA TYR A 23 -18.36 10.48 -5.20
C TYR A 23 -18.61 9.08 -4.63
N VAL A 24 -18.10 8.79 -3.44
CA VAL A 24 -18.34 7.51 -2.74
C VAL A 24 -19.84 7.30 -2.49
N LYS A 25 -20.56 8.35 -2.06
CA LYS A 25 -22.00 8.27 -1.78
C LYS A 25 -22.85 8.07 -3.06
N GLN A 26 -22.42 8.61 -4.20
CA GLN A 26 -23.13 8.49 -5.47
C GLN A 26 -22.86 7.17 -6.22
N ASN A 27 -21.67 6.57 -6.06
CA ASN A 27 -21.32 5.33 -6.76
C ASN A 27 -21.57 4.04 -5.97
N LEU A 28 -21.82 4.10 -4.67
CA LEU A 28 -22.21 2.92 -3.88
C LEU A 28 -23.55 2.30 -4.32
N ASN A 29 -24.37 3.04 -5.07
CA ASN A 29 -25.66 2.56 -5.59
C ASN A 29 -25.59 2.04 -7.04
N ARG A 30 -24.39 2.05 -7.69
CA ARG A 30 -24.17 1.45 -9.01
C ARG A 30 -23.44 0.13 -8.89
N ALA A 31 -24.18 -0.94 -8.59
CA ALA A 31 -23.67 -2.30 -8.78
C ALA A 31 -23.40 -2.52 -10.27
N PRO A 32 -22.24 -3.06 -10.69
CA PRO A 32 -22.05 -3.46 -12.08
C PRO A 32 -23.00 -4.62 -12.38
N LYS A 33 -23.96 -4.39 -13.25
CA LYS A 33 -24.73 -5.43 -13.92
C LYS A 33 -23.84 -5.95 -15.04
N ASP A 34 -23.11 -7.03 -14.79
CA ASP A 34 -22.72 -8.06 -15.74
C ASP A 34 -21.57 -8.89 -15.15
N LEU A 35 -21.96 -9.93 -14.44
CA LEU A 35 -21.10 -11.09 -14.18
C LEU A 35 -21.41 -12.12 -15.27
N THR A 36 -20.83 -11.98 -16.45
CA THR A 36 -20.77 -13.07 -17.41
C THR A 36 -19.76 -14.08 -16.92
N LEU A 37 -20.27 -15.25 -16.58
CA LEU A 37 -19.55 -16.44 -16.15
C LEU A 37 -18.47 -16.84 -17.18
N ILE A 38 -17.21 -16.63 -16.83
CA ILE A 38 -16.09 -17.26 -17.52
C ILE A 38 -16.15 -18.75 -17.14
N LYS A 39 -16.62 -19.59 -18.06
CA LYS A 39 -16.55 -21.06 -17.95
C LYS A 39 -15.09 -21.47 -17.82
N ARG A 40 -14.69 -21.92 -16.62
CA ARG A 40 -13.42 -22.63 -16.43
C ARG A 40 -13.51 -23.96 -17.20
N LYS A 41 -12.56 -24.19 -18.12
CA LYS A 41 -12.32 -25.51 -18.69
C LYS A 41 -12.02 -26.49 -17.54
N SER A 42 -12.75 -27.59 -17.50
CA SER A 42 -12.53 -28.70 -16.58
C SER A 42 -11.12 -29.26 -16.77
N ALA A 43 -10.33 -29.24 -15.69
CA ALA A 43 -9.04 -29.92 -15.64
C ALA A 43 -9.30 -31.45 -15.70
N GLU A 44 -8.54 -32.14 -16.52
CA GLU A 44 -8.54 -33.62 -16.60
C GLU A 44 -8.10 -34.22 -15.24
N PRO A 45 -8.60 -35.40 -14.87
CA PRO A 45 -8.26 -36.02 -13.59
C PRO A 45 -6.79 -36.47 -13.59
N TYR A 46 -6.03 -35.94 -12.61
CA TYR A 46 -4.67 -36.39 -12.31
C TYR A 46 -4.69 -37.84 -11.82
N VAL A 47 -4.07 -38.72 -12.58
CA VAL A 47 -3.91 -40.15 -12.20
C VAL A 47 -2.84 -40.24 -11.11
N ASN A 48 -3.25 -40.53 -9.88
CA ASN A 48 -2.36 -40.82 -8.76
C ASN A 48 -1.65 -42.18 -8.99
N THR A 49 -0.44 -42.13 -9.51
CA THR A 49 0.51 -43.25 -9.37
C THR A 49 1.26 -43.11 -8.06
N THR A 50 0.83 -43.80 -7.02
CA THR A 50 1.58 -43.88 -5.77
C THR A 50 2.84 -44.72 -5.99
N PRO A 51 4.05 -44.22 -5.72
CA PRO A 51 5.24 -45.05 -5.66
C PRO A 51 5.16 -45.92 -4.40
N ASN A 52 5.37 -47.22 -4.57
CA ASN A 52 5.44 -48.18 -3.49
C ASN A 52 6.68 -47.91 -2.62
N TYR A 53 6.51 -47.18 -1.52
CA TYR A 53 7.57 -46.87 -0.56
C TYR A 53 7.58 -47.90 0.56
N SER A 54 8.68 -48.64 0.65
CA SER A 54 8.93 -49.68 1.67
C SER A 54 8.75 -49.12 3.08
N GLN A 55 7.93 -49.79 3.90
CA GLN A 55 7.48 -49.35 5.25
C GLN A 55 8.54 -49.35 6.35
N ASN A 56 9.82 -49.50 6.07
CA ASN A 56 10.85 -49.70 7.09
C ASN A 56 11.69 -48.47 7.51
N LYS A 57 11.29 -47.23 7.14
CA LYS A 57 12.03 -45.99 7.55
C LYS A 57 11.18 -44.93 8.25
N LEU A 58 10.12 -45.32 8.94
CA LEU A 58 9.19 -44.40 9.61
C LEU A 58 9.53 -44.13 11.09
N LYS A 59 10.71 -44.49 11.60
CA LYS A 59 11.05 -44.34 13.02
C LYS A 59 11.79 -43.05 13.37
N ASP A 60 12.25 -42.26 12.43
CA ASP A 60 13.06 -41.05 12.68
C ASP A 60 12.45 -39.77 12.09
N ILE A 61 11.14 -39.70 11.95
CA ILE A 61 10.49 -38.42 11.65
C ILE A 61 10.32 -37.69 12.97
N PRO A 62 11.03 -36.57 13.22
CA PRO A 62 10.76 -35.75 14.40
C PRO A 62 9.28 -35.39 14.37
N SER A 63 8.59 -35.60 15.50
CA SER A 63 7.20 -35.18 15.66
C SER A 63 7.05 -33.76 15.13
N PHE A 64 6.19 -33.58 14.12
CA PHE A 64 5.79 -32.26 13.61
C PHE A 64 5.16 -31.50 14.78
N ASN A 65 6.01 -30.92 15.63
CA ASN A 65 5.60 -29.96 16.64
C ASN A 65 4.91 -28.83 15.89
N GLN A 66 3.58 -28.89 15.93
CA GLN A 66 2.62 -27.82 15.72
C GLN A 66 3.22 -26.58 15.03
N VAL A 67 3.28 -26.63 13.70
CA VAL A 67 3.36 -25.39 12.92
C VAL A 67 2.12 -24.62 13.33
N LYS A 68 2.28 -23.63 14.19
CA LYS A 68 1.23 -22.72 14.61
C LYS A 68 0.79 -22.00 13.33
N ILE A 69 -0.29 -22.51 12.72
CA ILE A 69 -0.89 -21.82 11.56
C ILE A 69 -1.23 -20.43 12.06
N PRO A 70 -0.67 -19.36 11.48
CA PRO A 70 -0.98 -18.01 11.92
C PRO A 70 -2.50 -17.83 11.82
N GLU A 71 -3.11 -17.33 12.90
CA GLU A 71 -4.53 -16.96 12.88
C GLU A 71 -4.82 -16.11 11.64
N PRO A 72 -5.91 -16.39 10.93
CA PRO A 72 -6.24 -15.62 9.73
C PRO A 72 -6.43 -14.16 10.12
N ILE A 73 -5.73 -13.26 9.41
CA ILE A 73 -5.86 -11.82 9.62
C ILE A 73 -7.26 -11.41 9.12
N ASN A 74 -8.14 -11.08 10.05
CA ASN A 74 -9.55 -10.80 9.76
C ASN A 74 -9.89 -9.30 9.77
N GLU A 75 -8.99 -8.45 10.27
CA GLU A 75 -9.28 -7.03 10.50
C GLU A 75 -8.11 -6.11 10.11
N TRP A 76 -8.48 -4.90 9.67
CA TRP A 76 -7.54 -3.84 9.39
C TRP A 76 -7.04 -3.21 10.70
N SER A 77 -5.71 -3.06 10.81
CA SER A 77 -5.07 -2.34 11.91
C SER A 77 -3.83 -1.61 11.43
N LEU A 78 -3.37 -0.63 12.22
CA LEU A 78 -2.10 0.05 11.93
C LEU A 78 -0.92 -0.91 12.04
N SER A 79 -0.99 -1.90 12.95
CA SER A 79 0.03 -2.95 13.07
C SER A 79 0.15 -3.76 11.79
N LEU A 80 -0.98 -4.25 11.26
CA LEU A 80 -0.99 -4.96 9.98
C LEU A 80 -0.41 -4.08 8.86
N LEU A 81 -0.83 -2.80 8.78
CA LEU A 81 -0.36 -1.90 7.73
C LEU A 81 1.16 -1.72 7.75
N LYS A 82 1.77 -1.71 8.95
CA LYS A 82 3.23 -1.61 9.13
C LYS A 82 3.99 -2.91 8.81
N GLU A 83 3.31 -4.05 8.83
CA GLU A 83 3.90 -5.35 8.46
C GLU A 83 3.96 -5.57 6.95
N ILE A 84 3.15 -4.82 6.20
CA ILE A 84 3.10 -4.94 4.73
C ILE A 84 4.39 -4.34 4.14
N GLU A 85 5.08 -5.12 3.33
CA GLU A 85 6.29 -4.67 2.65
C GLU A 85 6.02 -3.51 1.69
N TRP A 86 7.04 -2.70 1.41
CA TRP A 86 6.94 -1.41 0.74
C TRP A 86 6.23 -1.47 -0.63
N LYS A 87 6.54 -2.48 -1.47
CA LYS A 87 5.93 -2.60 -2.80
C LYS A 87 4.46 -2.98 -2.73
N ARG A 88 4.13 -3.87 -1.79
CA ARG A 88 2.73 -4.26 -1.53
C ARG A 88 1.94 -3.08 -0.98
N PHE A 89 2.54 -2.24 -0.15
CA PHE A 89 1.90 -1.01 0.35
C PHE A 89 1.59 -0.03 -0.78
N GLU A 90 2.51 0.22 -1.73
CA GLU A 90 2.26 1.03 -2.92
C GLU A 90 1.08 0.49 -3.75
N MET A 91 1.08 -0.83 -4.00
CA MET A 91 0.00 -1.50 -4.73
C MET A 91 -1.34 -1.43 -4.00
N LEU A 92 -1.35 -1.57 -2.66
CA LEU A 92 -2.54 -1.43 -1.82
C LEU A 92 -3.11 0.00 -1.90
N CYS A 93 -2.27 1.02 -1.87
CA CYS A 93 -2.69 2.41 -2.03
C CYS A 93 -3.39 2.63 -3.38
N ALA A 94 -2.81 2.11 -4.46
CA ALA A 94 -3.42 2.19 -5.79
C ALA A 94 -4.76 1.43 -5.87
N GLU A 95 -4.81 0.19 -5.31
CA GLU A 95 -6.03 -0.62 -5.30
C GLU A 95 -7.16 0.01 -4.46
N TYR A 96 -6.82 0.71 -3.39
CA TYR A 96 -7.79 1.49 -2.62
C TYR A 96 -8.53 2.50 -3.52
N PHE A 97 -7.82 3.28 -4.33
CA PHE A 97 -8.43 4.26 -5.23
C PHE A 97 -9.19 3.58 -6.38
N ARG A 98 -8.74 2.42 -6.88
CA ARG A 98 -9.50 1.60 -7.86
C ARG A 98 -10.83 1.13 -7.27
N CYS A 99 -10.83 0.69 -6.01
CA CYS A 99 -12.07 0.31 -5.30
C CYS A 99 -13.04 1.49 -5.14
N LEU A 100 -12.57 2.72 -5.20
CA LEU A 100 -13.40 3.94 -5.25
C LEU A 100 -13.86 4.28 -6.68
N GLY A 101 -13.58 3.44 -7.68
CA GLY A 101 -13.93 3.68 -9.07
C GLY A 101 -13.01 4.66 -9.79
N LYS A 102 -11.83 4.96 -9.26
CA LYS A 102 -10.88 5.86 -9.93
C LYS A 102 -10.06 5.12 -10.98
N ARG A 103 -9.75 5.80 -12.07
CA ARG A 103 -8.77 5.32 -13.05
C ARG A 103 -7.37 5.56 -12.51
N VAL A 104 -6.68 4.47 -12.15
CA VAL A 104 -5.37 4.49 -11.51
C VAL A 104 -4.36 3.71 -12.34
N GLU A 105 -3.28 4.37 -12.72
CA GLU A 105 -2.10 3.76 -13.32
C GLU A 105 -0.98 3.68 -12.28
N THR A 106 -0.40 2.49 -12.10
CA THR A 106 0.77 2.29 -11.25
C THR A 106 2.04 2.39 -12.08
N ILE A 107 3.06 3.00 -11.50
CA ILE A 107 4.35 3.18 -12.14
C ILE A 107 5.27 2.05 -11.68
N ASN A 108 5.88 1.35 -12.63
CA ASN A 108 6.92 0.38 -12.33
C ASN A 108 8.23 1.13 -12.03
N ASN A 109 9.04 0.58 -11.13
CA ASN A 109 10.31 1.15 -10.66
C ASN A 109 11.12 1.78 -11.79
N GLY A 110 11.27 3.10 -11.79
CA GLY A 110 11.97 3.87 -12.81
C GLY A 110 12.30 5.28 -12.35
N ALA A 111 12.85 6.09 -13.25
CA ALA A 111 13.33 7.44 -13.01
C ALA A 111 12.23 8.52 -12.87
N ASP A 112 11.02 8.16 -12.52
CA ASP A 112 9.83 9.04 -12.59
C ASP A 112 9.65 9.94 -11.36
N GLY A 113 10.74 10.39 -10.76
CA GLY A 113 10.71 11.38 -9.66
C GLY A 113 10.06 10.87 -8.36
N GLY A 114 9.83 9.55 -8.21
CA GLY A 114 9.30 8.95 -6.99
C GLY A 114 7.78 8.89 -6.89
N ILE A 115 7.04 9.16 -7.97
CA ILE A 115 5.60 8.89 -8.05
C ILE A 115 5.36 7.39 -8.21
N ASP A 116 4.46 6.82 -7.41
CA ASP A 116 4.13 5.40 -7.41
C ASP A 116 2.82 5.09 -8.16
N ALA A 117 1.91 6.07 -8.24
CA ALA A 117 0.68 5.95 -9.01
C ALA A 117 0.15 7.30 -9.51
N ARG A 118 -0.63 7.26 -10.59
CA ARG A 118 -1.33 8.39 -11.19
C ARG A 118 -2.83 8.14 -11.15
N ILE A 119 -3.61 9.13 -10.74
CA ILE A 119 -5.08 9.11 -10.85
C ILE A 119 -5.50 10.13 -11.90
N PHE A 120 -6.26 9.67 -12.87
CA PHE A 120 -6.78 10.51 -13.95
C PHE A 120 -8.22 10.92 -13.69
N SER A 121 -8.58 12.09 -14.20
CA SER A 121 -9.94 12.58 -14.15
C SER A 121 -10.83 11.72 -15.04
N ASP A 122 -12.00 11.32 -14.52
CA ASP A 122 -12.99 10.54 -15.27
C ASP A 122 -13.63 11.34 -16.42
N LYS A 123 -13.49 12.69 -16.40
CA LYS A 123 -14.14 13.59 -17.36
C LYS A 123 -13.21 14.12 -18.45
N THR A 124 -11.96 14.37 -18.13
CA THR A 124 -11.05 15.15 -19.00
C THR A 124 -9.79 14.40 -19.40
N ASP A 125 -9.60 13.18 -18.92
CA ASP A 125 -8.39 12.37 -19.16
C ASP A 125 -7.09 13.01 -18.66
N LEU A 126 -7.18 14.12 -17.91
CA LEU A 126 -6.04 14.82 -17.33
C LEU A 126 -5.60 14.17 -16.04
N LEU A 127 -4.32 14.27 -15.73
CA LEU A 127 -3.75 13.82 -14.46
C LEU A 127 -4.29 14.67 -13.30
N GLU A 128 -5.14 14.07 -12.48
CA GLU A 128 -5.75 14.75 -11.33
C GLU A 128 -4.85 14.68 -10.10
N TYR A 129 -4.33 13.47 -9.77
CA TYR A 129 -3.45 13.27 -8.62
C TYR A 129 -2.19 12.48 -8.98
N ALA A 130 -1.05 12.98 -8.54
CA ALA A 130 0.20 12.21 -8.41
C ALA A 130 0.26 11.63 -6.99
N ILE A 131 0.53 10.33 -6.88
CA ILE A 131 0.59 9.63 -5.58
C ILE A 131 2.01 9.17 -5.32
N GLN A 132 2.53 9.49 -4.13
CA GLN A 132 3.76 8.94 -3.60
C GLN A 132 3.48 8.19 -2.30
N CYS A 133 4.02 6.98 -2.18
CA CYS A 133 3.84 6.08 -1.04
C CYS A 133 5.18 5.78 -0.38
N LYS A 134 5.25 5.80 0.95
CA LYS A 134 6.46 5.42 1.70
C LYS A 134 6.10 4.56 2.90
N SER A 135 6.47 3.28 2.83
CA SER A 135 6.36 2.36 3.96
C SER A 135 7.57 2.54 4.89
N TRP A 136 7.56 3.62 5.69
CA TRP A 136 8.63 3.97 6.60
C TRP A 136 8.19 3.82 8.06
N SER A 137 9.15 3.47 8.93
CA SER A 137 8.94 3.46 10.39
C SER A 137 9.12 4.85 11.01
N ASN A 138 9.99 5.69 10.44
CA ASN A 138 10.26 7.05 10.90
C ASN A 138 9.25 8.05 10.33
N LEU A 139 9.10 9.20 11.02
CA LEU A 139 8.27 10.31 10.54
C LEU A 139 8.78 10.83 9.19
N VAL A 140 7.85 11.10 8.29
CA VAL A 140 8.16 11.73 6.99
C VAL A 140 8.44 13.21 7.20
N SER A 141 9.64 13.64 6.81
CA SER A 141 10.07 15.04 6.88
C SER A 141 9.52 15.84 5.69
N ILE A 142 9.80 17.15 5.69
CA ILE A 142 9.39 18.07 4.61
C ILE A 142 10.06 17.77 3.27
N LYS A 143 11.27 17.16 3.25
CA LYS A 143 12.04 16.94 2.02
C LYS A 143 11.30 16.11 0.99
N PRO A 144 10.77 14.89 1.29
CA PRO A 144 9.99 14.12 0.32
C PRO A 144 8.74 14.83 -0.19
N LEU A 145 8.13 15.70 0.62
CA LEU A 145 6.96 16.46 0.20
C LEU A 145 7.32 17.53 -0.83
N ARG A 146 8.47 18.19 -0.67
CA ARG A 146 9.00 19.14 -1.65
C ARG A 146 9.33 18.45 -2.97
N GLU A 147 9.89 17.24 -2.91
CA GLU A 147 10.17 16.41 -4.07
C GLU A 147 8.88 16.09 -4.83
N LEU A 148 7.85 15.58 -4.14
CA LEU A 148 6.54 15.32 -4.74
C LEU A 148 5.94 16.60 -5.36
N TYR A 149 5.99 17.73 -4.65
CA TYR A 149 5.46 18.99 -5.14
C TYR A 149 6.17 19.48 -6.42
N GLY A 150 7.48 19.29 -6.50
CA GLY A 150 8.25 19.56 -7.72
C GLY A 150 7.85 18.66 -8.89
N VAL A 151 7.69 17.35 -8.64
CA VAL A 151 7.28 16.38 -9.67
C VAL A 151 5.86 16.64 -10.14
N MET A 152 4.92 17.07 -9.27
CA MET A 152 3.57 17.46 -9.67
C MET A 152 3.58 18.54 -10.77
N SER A 153 4.50 19.52 -10.67
CA SER A 153 4.62 20.57 -11.68
C SER A 153 5.16 20.03 -12.99
N HIS A 154 6.11 19.11 -12.95
CA HIS A 154 6.68 18.45 -14.13
C HIS A 154 5.64 17.57 -14.85
N GLU A 155 4.87 16.81 -14.10
CA GLU A 155 3.85 15.88 -14.59
C GLU A 155 2.53 16.58 -14.96
N ALA A 156 2.41 17.90 -14.77
CA ALA A 156 1.18 18.67 -14.88
C ALA A 156 0.02 18.09 -14.02
N ALA A 157 0.34 17.48 -12.88
CA ALA A 157 -0.64 16.96 -11.94
C ALA A 157 -1.30 18.10 -11.16
N ALA A 158 -2.64 18.13 -11.13
CA ALA A 158 -3.37 19.16 -10.41
C ALA A 158 -3.12 19.10 -8.89
N LYS A 159 -2.93 17.91 -8.35
CA LYS A 159 -2.80 17.64 -6.90
C LYS A 159 -1.83 16.51 -6.63
N GLY A 160 -1.28 16.47 -5.41
CA GLY A 160 -0.44 15.39 -4.90
C GLY A 160 -1.02 14.73 -3.67
N ILE A 161 -0.84 13.43 -3.56
CA ILE A 161 -1.17 12.67 -2.35
C ILE A 161 0.09 11.97 -1.87
N PHE A 162 0.51 12.27 -0.63
CA PHE A 162 1.59 11.53 0.01
C PHE A 162 1.01 10.58 1.05
N MET A 163 1.28 9.29 0.89
CA MET A 163 0.79 8.23 1.78
C MET A 163 1.96 7.55 2.50
N THR A 164 1.81 7.29 3.80
CA THR A 164 2.84 6.60 4.57
C THR A 164 2.23 5.67 5.61
N THR A 165 2.97 4.62 6.00
CA THR A 165 2.60 3.74 7.12
C THR A 165 2.91 4.37 8.49
N SER A 166 3.75 5.43 8.54
CA SER A 166 4.06 6.20 9.75
C SER A 166 3.22 7.49 9.86
N ASP A 167 3.82 8.57 10.33
CA ASP A 167 3.21 9.90 10.36
C ASP A 167 4.19 10.95 9.78
N PHE A 168 3.83 12.21 9.81
CA PHE A 168 4.57 13.34 9.26
C PHE A 168 5.10 14.22 10.38
N THR A 169 6.26 14.89 10.16
CA THR A 169 6.75 15.92 11.07
C THR A 169 5.84 17.15 11.01
N ASN A 170 5.94 18.03 12.02
CA ASN A 170 5.15 19.26 12.05
C ASN A 170 5.46 20.17 10.87
N GLU A 171 6.74 20.26 10.47
CA GLU A 171 7.18 21.04 9.30
C GLU A 171 6.59 20.49 8.01
N ALA A 172 6.48 19.15 7.89
CA ALA A 172 5.83 18.52 6.75
C ALA A 172 4.33 18.81 6.70
N LYS A 173 3.65 18.76 7.84
CA LYS A 173 2.23 19.11 7.96
C LYS A 173 1.98 20.58 7.63
N GLN A 174 2.85 21.48 8.12
CA GLN A 174 2.77 22.90 7.83
C GLN A 174 2.98 23.18 6.34
N PHE A 175 4.00 22.57 5.72
CA PHE A 175 4.26 22.71 4.29
C PHE A 175 3.03 22.29 3.45
N ALA A 176 2.38 21.20 3.80
CA ALA A 176 1.17 20.78 3.09
C ALA A 176 -0.01 21.74 3.31
N ALA A 177 -0.13 22.33 4.51
CA ALA A 177 -1.15 23.32 4.83
C ALA A 177 -0.94 24.63 4.03
N ASP A 178 0.30 25.07 3.87
CA ASP A 178 0.65 26.27 3.09
C ASP A 178 0.34 26.10 1.59
N HIS A 179 0.29 24.85 1.12
CA HIS A 179 -0.08 24.48 -0.25
C HIS A 179 -1.53 23.98 -0.33
N ASN A 180 -2.45 24.67 0.31
CA ASN A 180 -3.86 24.35 0.42
C ASN A 180 -4.47 23.79 -0.89
N ASN A 181 -5.20 22.65 -0.78
CA ASN A 181 -5.88 21.96 -1.87
C ASN A 181 -4.97 21.39 -2.98
N LYS A 182 -3.64 21.48 -2.85
CA LYS A 182 -2.71 20.88 -3.81
C LYS A 182 -1.99 19.65 -3.27
N LEU A 183 -1.72 19.60 -1.96
CA LEU A 183 -0.97 18.51 -1.34
C LEU A 183 -1.74 17.90 -0.17
N PHE A 184 -2.01 16.59 -0.25
CA PHE A 184 -2.78 15.84 0.74
C PHE A 184 -1.89 14.82 1.43
N LEU A 185 -1.93 14.81 2.76
CA LEU A 185 -1.18 13.88 3.60
C LEU A 185 -2.11 12.80 4.16
N ILE A 186 -1.71 11.55 3.98
CA ILE A 186 -2.41 10.37 4.51
C ILE A 186 -1.40 9.54 5.28
N ASN A 187 -1.43 9.62 6.61
CA ASN A 187 -0.64 8.77 7.50
C ASN A 187 -1.30 7.39 7.67
N GLY A 188 -0.59 6.46 8.33
CA GLY A 188 -1.08 5.09 8.50
C GLY A 188 -2.43 5.00 9.21
N GLU A 189 -2.63 5.77 10.28
CA GLU A 189 -3.91 5.79 11.03
C GLU A 189 -5.06 6.29 10.17
N LYS A 190 -4.84 7.38 9.45
CA LYS A 190 -5.83 7.95 8.52
C LYS A 190 -6.17 6.95 7.41
N PHE A 191 -5.18 6.27 6.86
CA PHE A 191 -5.42 5.29 5.80
C PHE A 191 -6.23 4.09 6.29
N VAL A 192 -5.91 3.52 7.46
CA VAL A 192 -6.73 2.47 8.09
C VAL A 192 -8.16 2.97 8.32
N SER A 193 -8.33 4.18 8.88
CA SER A 193 -9.65 4.79 9.08
C SER A 193 -10.43 4.96 7.77
N MET A 194 -9.74 5.32 6.67
CA MET A 194 -10.35 5.42 5.34
C MET A 194 -10.83 4.06 4.82
N ILE A 195 -10.03 3.00 4.99
CA ILE A 195 -10.41 1.63 4.62
C ILE A 195 -11.62 1.15 5.42
N LEU A 196 -11.63 1.38 6.73
CA LEU A 196 -12.73 0.97 7.62
C LEU A 196 -14.07 1.65 7.31
N LYS A 197 -14.06 2.78 6.60
CA LYS A 197 -15.27 3.46 6.11
C LYS A 197 -15.85 2.86 4.82
N LEU A 198 -15.11 1.98 4.15
CA LEU A 198 -15.61 1.28 2.96
C LEU A 198 -16.65 0.21 3.33
N PRO A 199 -17.46 -0.27 2.38
CA PRO A 199 -18.31 -1.44 2.58
C PRO A 199 -17.50 -2.66 3.03
N LYS A 200 -18.05 -3.48 3.93
CA LYS A 200 -17.34 -4.64 4.49
C LYS A 200 -16.79 -5.60 3.44
N LEU A 201 -17.50 -5.79 2.32
CA LEU A 201 -17.02 -6.61 1.21
C LEU A 201 -15.75 -6.02 0.58
N THR A 202 -15.70 -4.71 0.39
CA THR A 202 -14.52 -4.00 -0.14
C THR A 202 -13.36 -4.05 0.85
N GLN A 203 -13.62 -3.90 2.16
CA GLN A 203 -12.60 -4.06 3.21
C GLN A 203 -11.96 -5.46 3.14
N LYS A 204 -12.78 -6.52 3.02
CA LYS A 204 -12.30 -7.91 2.89
C LYS A 204 -11.50 -8.12 1.60
N LYS A 205 -11.97 -7.58 0.47
CA LYS A 205 -11.24 -7.64 -0.81
C LYS A 205 -9.85 -6.99 -0.70
N LEU A 206 -9.77 -5.79 -0.14
CA LEU A 206 -8.50 -5.10 0.08
C LEU A 206 -7.60 -5.85 1.07
N LEU A 207 -8.17 -6.44 2.13
CA LEU A 207 -7.41 -7.23 3.10
C LEU A 207 -6.80 -8.47 2.44
N ALA A 208 -7.59 -9.23 1.70
CA ALA A 208 -7.12 -10.39 0.94
C ALA A 208 -6.00 -9.99 -0.04
N TYR A 209 -6.18 -8.88 -0.78
CA TYR A 209 -5.16 -8.34 -1.68
C TYR A 209 -3.86 -7.97 -0.95
N ALA A 210 -3.96 -7.30 0.20
CA ALA A 210 -2.82 -6.85 0.98
C ALA A 210 -2.01 -8.00 1.61
N THR A 211 -2.68 -9.10 1.97
CA THR A 211 -2.10 -10.23 2.72
C THR A 211 -1.92 -11.50 1.88
N GLU A 212 -2.13 -11.42 0.55
CA GLU A 212 -1.93 -12.55 -0.35
C GLU A 212 -0.46 -12.98 -0.41
N GLY A 213 -0.18 -14.25 -0.17
CA GLY A 213 1.15 -14.84 -0.25
C GLY A 213 2.14 -14.23 0.75
N ASP A 214 3.38 -14.04 0.31
CA ASP A 214 4.41 -13.39 1.13
C ASP A 214 4.32 -11.87 1.01
N TYR A 215 3.54 -11.26 1.89
CA TYR A 215 3.32 -9.82 1.94
C TYR A 215 4.27 -9.07 2.88
N LYS A 216 5.14 -9.80 3.62
CA LYS A 216 6.07 -9.23 4.63
C LYS A 216 7.50 -9.11 4.12
N THR A 217 7.99 -10.10 3.38
CA THR A 217 9.35 -10.07 2.85
C THR A 217 9.49 -8.96 1.81
N PRO A 218 10.47 -8.04 1.95
CA PRO A 218 10.63 -6.94 1.02
C PRO A 218 10.90 -7.39 -0.41
N SER A 219 10.35 -6.69 -1.37
CA SER A 219 10.68 -6.83 -2.78
C SER A 219 11.95 -6.04 -3.12
N CYS A 220 12.74 -6.55 -4.06
CA CYS A 220 13.94 -5.86 -4.53
C CYS A 220 13.57 -4.59 -5.31
N PRO A 221 14.08 -3.40 -4.94
CA PRO A 221 13.75 -2.16 -5.63
C PRO A 221 14.25 -2.10 -7.08
N SER A 222 15.25 -2.94 -7.45
CA SER A 222 15.80 -2.94 -8.79
C SER A 222 15.13 -3.95 -9.74
N CYS A 223 14.71 -5.13 -9.25
CA CYS A 223 14.17 -6.18 -10.12
C CYS A 223 12.82 -6.76 -9.65
N GLY A 224 12.25 -6.27 -8.54
CA GLY A 224 10.94 -6.68 -8.03
C GLY A 224 10.87 -8.06 -7.36
N ILE A 225 11.92 -8.89 -7.47
CA ILE A 225 11.94 -10.23 -6.87
C ILE A 225 12.12 -10.13 -5.35
N LYS A 226 11.52 -11.04 -4.58
CA LYS A 226 11.65 -11.06 -3.12
C LYS A 226 13.12 -11.13 -2.68
N LEU A 227 13.45 -10.38 -1.64
CA LEU A 227 14.77 -10.41 -1.02
C LEU A 227 14.89 -11.61 -0.08
N LEU A 228 16.13 -12.03 0.17
CA LEU A 228 16.46 -13.05 1.16
C LEU A 228 17.25 -12.42 2.30
N ARG A 229 16.93 -12.80 3.53
CA ARG A 229 17.73 -12.40 4.69
C ARG A 229 19.08 -13.13 4.63
N ARG A 230 20.16 -12.35 4.65
CA ARG A 230 21.53 -12.84 4.63
C ARG A 230 22.28 -12.30 5.83
N ALA A 231 23.28 -13.04 6.28
CA ALA A 231 24.18 -12.62 7.34
C ALA A 231 25.61 -12.48 6.79
N SER A 232 26.31 -11.45 7.20
CA SER A 232 27.76 -11.33 7.15
C SER A 232 28.33 -11.46 8.56
N LYS A 233 29.68 -11.36 8.73
CA LYS A 233 30.32 -11.50 10.05
C LYS A 233 29.71 -10.57 11.11
N ASP A 234 29.36 -9.33 10.74
CA ASP A 234 28.99 -8.27 11.69
C ASP A 234 27.56 -7.76 11.56
N ARG A 235 26.82 -8.16 10.53
CA ARG A 235 25.46 -7.62 10.28
C ARG A 235 24.58 -8.55 9.43
N SER A 236 23.28 -8.46 9.67
CA SER A 236 22.26 -9.03 8.77
C SER A 236 21.79 -7.97 7.76
N PHE A 237 21.41 -8.40 6.57
CA PHE A 237 20.90 -7.53 5.51
C PHE A 237 19.96 -8.31 4.58
N TRP A 238 19.16 -7.60 3.83
CA TRP A 238 18.37 -8.16 2.76
C TRP A 238 19.19 -8.18 1.46
N GLY A 239 19.40 -9.34 0.85
CA GLY A 239 20.07 -9.51 -0.44
C GLY A 239 19.09 -10.02 -1.49
N CYS A 240 19.23 -9.53 -2.73
CA CYS A 240 18.37 -9.98 -3.82
C CYS A 240 18.54 -11.49 -4.06
N SER A 241 17.41 -12.22 -4.19
CA SER A 241 17.42 -13.65 -4.52
C SER A 241 17.90 -13.92 -5.96
N ASN A 242 17.84 -12.91 -6.84
CA ASN A 242 18.31 -12.97 -8.23
C ASN A 242 19.83 -12.75 -8.37
N PHE A 243 20.59 -12.83 -7.28
CA PHE A 243 22.06 -12.80 -7.35
C PHE A 243 22.59 -14.01 -8.15
N PRO A 244 23.61 -13.84 -9.03
CA PRO A 244 24.43 -12.66 -9.26
C PRO A 244 23.89 -11.66 -10.30
N LYS A 245 22.75 -11.92 -10.95
CA LYS A 245 22.17 -11.03 -11.98
C LYS A 245 21.73 -9.69 -11.40
N CYS A 246 21.21 -9.69 -10.17
CA CYS A 246 20.88 -8.49 -9.41
C CYS A 246 21.67 -8.48 -8.10
N ARG A 247 22.41 -7.39 -7.84
CA ARG A 247 23.29 -7.25 -6.66
C ARG A 247 22.73 -6.32 -5.59
N THR A 248 21.47 -5.98 -5.69
CA THR A 248 20.82 -5.06 -4.74
C THR A 248 20.78 -5.63 -3.35
N THR A 249 21.11 -4.80 -2.37
CA THR A 249 20.98 -5.08 -0.93
C THR A 249 20.21 -3.97 -0.24
N MET A 250 19.52 -4.30 0.87
CA MET A 250 18.83 -3.35 1.75
C MET A 250 19.20 -3.66 3.21
N HIS A 251 19.20 -2.63 4.05
CA HIS A 251 19.34 -2.79 5.50
C HIS A 251 18.09 -3.45 6.09
N ILE A 252 18.29 -4.15 7.23
CA ILE A 252 17.20 -4.70 8.05
C ILE A 252 16.82 -3.66 9.09
#